data_1aa4c29de801d3f11d48022cac67e375
#
_entry.id   1aa4c29de801d3f11d48022cac67e375
#
_cell.length_a   1.000
_cell.length_b   1.000
_cell.length_c   1.000
_cell.angle_alpha   90.00
_cell.angle_beta   90.00
_cell.angle_gamma   90.00
#
_symmetry.space_group_name_H-M   'P 1'
#
loop_
_entity.id
_entity.type
_entity.pdbx_description
1 polymer ?
#
loop_
_entity_poly.entity_id
_entity_poly.type
_entity_poly.pdbx_seq_one_letter_code
_entity_poly.pdbx_strand_id
1 'polypeptide(L)'
;MSMRIIRRIGVFWVWVGFLLLLIGFGLVGAYQVFRYGLGVTGLTDGAPWGMWITLDLSCIGLSAGAFSLSAITYLLGREQYKPLARVAVFIGLLGYSGAMMCLLLDIGRPERFWHGWVFWNTHSMLWEVTMCITLYFSVLTLEVFPMIMELPLFARFKRIQSVAHRIHHFAPTLAVIGLSLSLLHQSSLGGTYGVVIGR
;
A
#
# COMPACT_ATOMS: atom_id res chain seq x y z
N MET A 1 -21.17 19.12 -31.56
CA MET A 1 -20.45 18.29 -30.55
C MET A 1 -20.80 16.84 -30.86
N SER A 2 -19.79 16.02 -31.24
CA SER A 2 -20.02 14.72 -31.90
C SER A 2 -20.67 13.71 -30.94
N MET A 3 -21.62 12.90 -31.43
CA MET A 3 -22.27 11.76 -30.74
C MET A 3 -21.26 10.84 -30.03
N ARG A 4 -20.03 10.74 -30.52
CA ARG A 4 -18.94 9.97 -29.90
C ARG A 4 -18.51 10.54 -28.54
N ILE A 5 -18.56 11.88 -28.36
CA ILE A 5 -18.19 12.53 -27.09
C ILE A 5 -19.27 12.25 -26.04
N ILE A 6 -20.54 12.38 -26.41
CA ILE A 6 -21.69 12.13 -25.53
C ILE A 6 -21.68 10.66 -25.06
N ARG A 7 -21.41 9.72 -25.99
CA ARG A 7 -21.30 8.29 -25.67
C ARG A 7 -20.13 7.98 -24.73
N ARG A 8 -18.97 8.65 -24.89
CA ARG A 8 -17.83 8.49 -23.98
C ARG A 8 -18.11 9.03 -22.57
N ILE A 9 -18.79 10.17 -22.48
CA ILE A 9 -19.21 10.74 -21.19
C ILE A 9 -20.21 9.79 -20.49
N GLY A 10 -21.16 9.23 -21.22
CA GLY A 10 -22.11 8.25 -20.68
C GLY A 10 -21.41 7.01 -20.13
N VAL A 11 -20.48 6.42 -20.89
CA VAL A 11 -19.70 5.26 -20.46
C VAL A 11 -18.86 5.58 -19.22
N PHE A 12 -18.24 6.76 -19.16
CA PHE A 12 -17.48 7.20 -17.98
C PHE A 12 -18.35 7.20 -16.72
N TRP A 13 -19.54 7.79 -16.77
CA TRP A 13 -20.44 7.86 -15.61
C TRP A 13 -20.98 6.48 -15.21
N VAL A 14 -21.19 5.58 -16.16
CA VAL A 14 -21.56 4.18 -15.86
C VAL A 14 -20.43 3.49 -15.10
N TRP A 15 -19.18 3.66 -15.53
CA TRP A 15 -18.02 3.14 -14.80
C TRP A 15 -17.88 3.73 -13.40
N VAL A 16 -18.04 5.04 -13.25
CA VAL A 16 -18.01 5.70 -11.94
C VAL A 16 -19.10 5.16 -11.04
N GLY A 17 -20.33 5.03 -11.54
CA GLY A 17 -21.46 4.45 -10.80
C GLY A 17 -21.17 3.01 -10.36
N PHE A 18 -20.62 2.18 -11.24
CA PHE A 18 -20.23 0.81 -10.92
C PHE A 18 -19.16 0.75 -9.83
N LEU A 19 -18.12 1.57 -9.92
CA LEU A 19 -17.06 1.64 -8.92
C LEU A 19 -17.60 2.11 -7.56
N LEU A 20 -18.46 3.12 -7.54
CA LEU A 20 -19.10 3.59 -6.31
C LEU A 20 -19.99 2.51 -5.67
N LEU A 21 -20.68 1.72 -6.46
CA LEU A 21 -21.47 0.60 -5.97
C LEU A 21 -20.57 -0.48 -5.35
N LEU A 22 -19.45 -0.82 -5.99
CA LEU A 22 -18.47 -1.76 -5.43
C LEU A 22 -17.88 -1.25 -4.11
N ILE A 23 -17.52 0.04 -4.05
CA ILE A 23 -17.05 0.67 -2.80
C ILE A 23 -18.12 0.59 -1.72
N GLY A 24 -19.38 0.92 -2.04
CA GLY A 24 -20.49 0.82 -1.11
C GLY A 24 -20.66 -0.59 -0.55
N PHE A 25 -20.56 -1.60 -1.41
CA PHE A 25 -20.64 -3.01 -1.01
C PHE A 25 -19.46 -3.39 -0.07
N GLY A 26 -18.24 -2.93 -0.42
CA GLY A 26 -17.05 -3.12 0.42
C GLY A 26 -17.18 -2.46 1.79
N LEU A 27 -17.73 -1.25 1.85
CA LEU A 27 -17.96 -0.55 3.12
C LEU A 27 -18.98 -1.26 4.02
N VAL A 28 -20.03 -1.84 3.44
CA VAL A 28 -20.99 -2.66 4.20
C VAL A 28 -20.30 -3.90 4.79
N GLY A 29 -19.50 -4.60 3.99
CA GLY A 29 -18.71 -5.74 4.47
C GLY A 29 -17.72 -5.34 5.57
N ALA A 30 -16.99 -4.24 5.39
CA ALA A 30 -16.08 -3.71 6.40
C ALA A 30 -16.81 -3.36 7.71
N TYR A 31 -17.95 -2.71 7.63
CA TYR A 31 -18.79 -2.41 8.79
C TYR A 31 -19.20 -3.68 9.56
N GLN A 32 -19.60 -4.74 8.84
CA GLN A 32 -19.96 -6.03 9.47
C GLN A 32 -18.76 -6.65 10.19
N VAL A 33 -17.57 -6.66 9.57
CA VAL A 33 -16.36 -7.16 10.20
C VAL A 33 -15.98 -6.34 11.43
N PHE A 34 -16.04 -5.02 11.36
CA PHE A 34 -15.74 -4.15 12.50
C PHE A 34 -16.74 -4.31 13.64
N ARG A 35 -18.00 -4.60 13.35
CA ARG A 35 -19.07 -4.72 14.35
C ARG A 35 -19.14 -6.08 14.99
N TYR A 36 -18.93 -7.14 14.20
CA TYR A 36 -19.16 -8.53 14.61
C TYR A 36 -17.89 -9.40 14.60
N GLY A 37 -16.76 -8.85 14.15
CA GLY A 37 -15.50 -9.56 14.00
C GLY A 37 -15.49 -10.48 12.78
N LEU A 38 -14.44 -11.29 12.67
CA LEU A 38 -14.24 -12.23 11.55
C LEU A 38 -15.27 -13.38 11.51
N GLY A 39 -16.05 -13.59 12.56
CA GLY A 39 -17.07 -14.64 12.60
C GLY A 39 -18.19 -14.49 11.56
N VAL A 40 -18.35 -13.30 10.96
CA VAL A 40 -19.31 -13.07 9.87
C VAL A 40 -18.73 -13.39 8.48
N THR A 41 -17.44 -13.75 8.43
CA THR A 41 -16.75 -14.15 7.20
C THR A 41 -16.83 -15.67 7.02
N GLY A 42 -16.45 -16.17 5.87
CA GLY A 42 -16.36 -17.62 5.62
C GLY A 42 -15.05 -18.25 6.12
N LEU A 43 -14.28 -17.59 6.97
CA LEU A 43 -13.02 -18.11 7.53
C LEU A 43 -13.30 -19.24 8.51
N THR A 44 -12.52 -20.32 8.40
CA THR A 44 -12.58 -21.50 9.26
C THR A 44 -11.16 -22.00 9.53
N ASP A 45 -11.00 -22.91 10.50
CA ASP A 45 -9.71 -23.55 10.75
C ASP A 45 -9.16 -24.33 9.53
N GLY A 46 -10.05 -24.83 8.65
CA GLY A 46 -9.69 -25.48 7.39
C GLY A 46 -9.42 -24.51 6.23
N ALA A 47 -9.88 -23.28 6.32
CA ALA A 47 -9.67 -22.20 5.34
C ALA A 47 -9.34 -20.90 6.09
N PRO A 48 -8.13 -20.80 6.69
CA PRO A 48 -7.76 -19.67 7.55
C PRO A 48 -7.48 -18.38 6.79
N TRP A 49 -7.26 -18.45 5.47
CA TRP A 49 -6.90 -17.33 4.62
C TRP A 49 -8.05 -16.95 3.71
N GLY A 50 -8.51 -15.72 3.80
CA GLY A 50 -9.58 -15.15 2.97
C GLY A 50 -9.06 -14.34 1.79
N MET A 51 -10.02 -13.78 1.04
CA MET A 51 -9.74 -12.89 -0.08
C MET A 51 -8.92 -11.65 0.33
N TRP A 52 -9.05 -11.19 1.57
CA TRP A 52 -8.29 -10.06 2.12
C TRP A 52 -6.78 -10.28 2.00
N ILE A 53 -6.30 -11.45 2.39
CA ILE A 53 -4.88 -11.81 2.32
C ILE A 53 -4.41 -11.93 0.86
N THR A 54 -5.24 -12.47 -0.02
CA THR A 54 -4.89 -12.54 -1.45
C THR A 54 -4.71 -11.14 -2.06
N LEU A 55 -5.60 -10.21 -1.72
CA LEU A 55 -5.51 -8.82 -2.16
C LEU A 55 -4.32 -8.11 -1.51
N ASP A 56 -4.09 -8.31 -0.22
CA ASP A 56 -2.97 -7.77 0.54
C ASP A 56 -1.64 -8.16 -0.12
N LEU A 57 -1.39 -9.46 -0.32
CA LEU A 57 -0.18 -9.96 -0.97
C LEU A 57 0.00 -9.44 -2.40
N SER A 58 -1.09 -9.34 -3.17
CA SER A 58 -1.05 -8.81 -4.54
C SER A 58 -0.64 -7.33 -4.54
N CYS A 59 -1.20 -6.54 -3.63
CA CYS A 59 -0.88 -5.13 -3.46
C CYS A 59 0.55 -4.91 -2.96
N ILE A 60 1.03 -5.75 -2.03
CA ILE A 60 2.42 -5.73 -1.55
C ILE A 60 3.38 -6.07 -2.68
N GLY A 61 3.09 -7.10 -3.49
CA GLY A 61 3.92 -7.47 -4.64
C GLY A 61 4.02 -6.34 -5.67
N LEU A 62 2.93 -5.63 -5.92
CA LEU A 62 2.92 -4.46 -6.79
C LEU A 62 3.82 -3.34 -6.25
N SER A 63 3.75 -3.06 -4.96
CA SER A 63 4.59 -2.05 -4.29
C SER A 63 6.07 -2.44 -4.30
N ALA A 64 6.39 -3.71 -4.11
CA ALA A 64 7.74 -4.22 -4.17
C ALA A 64 8.38 -4.04 -5.56
N GLY A 65 7.59 -4.26 -6.62
CA GLY A 65 7.99 -3.99 -8.00
C GLY A 65 8.30 -2.50 -8.22
N ALA A 66 7.55 -1.61 -7.59
CA ALA A 66 7.79 -0.17 -7.66
C ALA A 66 9.16 0.22 -7.09
N PHE A 67 9.53 -0.28 -5.91
CA PHE A 67 10.86 -0.03 -5.34
C PHE A 67 11.98 -0.67 -6.15
N SER A 68 11.77 -1.86 -6.69
CA SER A 68 12.75 -2.50 -7.56
C SER A 68 13.04 -1.63 -8.78
N LEU A 69 12.00 -1.05 -9.40
CA LEU A 69 12.16 -0.15 -10.54
C LEU A 69 12.82 1.17 -10.13
N SER A 70 12.45 1.73 -8.98
CA SER A 70 13.06 2.94 -8.42
C SER A 70 14.55 2.70 -8.16
N ALA A 71 14.90 1.61 -7.47
CA ALA A 71 16.28 1.25 -7.18
C ALA A 71 17.11 1.06 -8.45
N ILE A 72 16.61 0.32 -9.45
CA ILE A 72 17.29 0.14 -10.74
C ILE A 72 17.54 1.50 -11.40
N THR A 73 16.56 2.39 -11.39
CA THR A 73 16.66 3.70 -12.02
C THR A 73 17.73 4.57 -11.36
N TYR A 74 17.75 4.64 -10.02
CA TYR A 74 18.68 5.49 -9.28
C TYR A 74 20.06 4.87 -9.09
N LEU A 75 20.16 3.56 -8.82
CA LEU A 75 21.45 2.89 -8.58
C LEU A 75 22.24 2.66 -9.87
N LEU A 76 21.54 2.31 -10.95
CA LEU A 76 22.18 2.08 -12.25
C LEU A 76 22.30 3.35 -13.09
N GLY A 77 21.90 4.50 -12.57
CA GLY A 77 21.97 5.79 -13.26
C GLY A 77 21.16 5.85 -14.56
N ARG A 78 20.09 5.06 -14.67
CA ARG A 78 19.25 4.98 -15.87
C ARG A 78 18.21 6.09 -15.89
N GLU A 79 18.65 7.33 -16.09
CA GLU A 79 17.81 8.52 -16.03
C GLU A 79 16.57 8.50 -16.94
N GLN A 80 16.66 7.79 -18.07
CA GLN A 80 15.54 7.61 -19.01
C GLN A 80 14.31 6.95 -18.37
N TYR A 81 14.48 6.19 -17.29
CA TYR A 81 13.38 5.52 -16.58
C TYR A 81 12.84 6.31 -15.39
N LYS A 82 13.40 7.49 -15.06
CA LYS A 82 12.92 8.33 -13.97
C LYS A 82 11.41 8.62 -14.02
N PRO A 83 10.82 8.99 -15.19
CA PRO A 83 9.37 9.22 -15.25
C PRO A 83 8.56 7.97 -14.92
N LEU A 84 9.02 6.80 -15.38
CA LEU A 84 8.36 5.52 -15.10
C LEU A 84 8.50 5.14 -13.63
N ALA A 85 9.69 5.29 -13.03
CA ALA A 85 9.93 5.04 -11.62
C ALA A 85 9.02 5.90 -10.73
N ARG A 86 8.84 7.19 -11.05
CA ARG A 86 7.94 8.10 -10.31
C ARG A 86 6.50 7.58 -10.31
N VAL A 87 5.97 7.19 -11.47
CA VAL A 87 4.62 6.63 -11.58
C VAL A 87 4.51 5.31 -10.83
N ALA A 88 5.52 4.45 -10.94
CA ALA A 88 5.54 3.16 -10.25
C ALA A 88 5.51 3.32 -8.73
N VAL A 89 6.31 4.22 -8.16
CA VAL A 89 6.34 4.48 -6.71
C VAL A 89 4.99 5.05 -6.23
N PHE A 90 4.35 5.91 -7.01
CA PHE A 90 3.01 6.41 -6.69
C PHE A 90 1.96 5.28 -6.69
N ILE A 91 1.98 4.41 -7.71
CA ILE A 91 1.12 3.22 -7.77
C ILE A 91 1.44 2.28 -6.60
N GLY A 92 2.73 2.15 -6.25
CA GLY A 92 3.19 1.40 -5.10
C GLY A 92 2.59 1.91 -3.78
N LEU A 93 2.55 3.23 -3.58
CA LEU A 93 1.93 3.82 -2.40
C LEU A 93 0.42 3.53 -2.34
N LEU A 94 -0.28 3.63 -3.47
CA LEU A 94 -1.71 3.31 -3.53
C LEU A 94 -1.95 1.83 -3.26
N GLY A 95 -1.18 0.94 -3.87
CA GLY A 95 -1.25 -0.50 -3.65
C GLY A 95 -1.01 -0.84 -2.18
N TYR A 96 0.05 -0.30 -1.59
CA TYR A 96 0.37 -0.57 -0.20
C TYR A 96 -0.66 0.00 0.79
N SER A 97 -1.25 1.14 0.47
CA SER A 97 -2.39 1.68 1.22
C SER A 97 -3.59 0.72 1.17
N GLY A 98 -3.85 0.12 0.00
CA GLY A 98 -4.87 -0.92 -0.17
C GLY A 98 -4.56 -2.17 0.66
N ALA A 99 -3.31 -2.63 0.65
CA ALA A 99 -2.84 -3.74 1.48
C ALA A 99 -3.09 -3.48 2.97
N MET A 100 -2.72 -2.30 3.47
CA MET A 100 -2.97 -1.91 4.86
C MET A 100 -4.46 -1.91 5.22
N MET A 101 -5.32 -1.49 4.31
CA MET A 101 -6.78 -1.54 4.52
C MET A 101 -7.29 -2.98 4.59
N CYS A 102 -6.79 -3.88 3.72
CA CYS A 102 -7.13 -5.31 3.77
C CYS A 102 -6.66 -5.94 5.08
N LEU A 103 -5.43 -5.65 5.51
CA LEU A 103 -4.88 -6.15 6.77
C LEU A 103 -5.66 -5.65 7.98
N LEU A 104 -6.09 -4.38 7.97
CA LEU A 104 -6.91 -3.81 9.04
C LEU A 104 -8.24 -4.56 9.20
N LEU A 105 -8.83 -5.02 8.07
CA LEU A 105 -10.04 -5.84 8.09
C LEU A 105 -9.76 -7.26 8.58
N ASP A 106 -8.61 -7.83 8.23
CA ASP A 106 -8.24 -9.21 8.56
C ASP A 106 -7.80 -9.39 10.02
N ILE A 107 -7.40 -8.34 10.70
CA ILE A 107 -6.91 -8.40 12.08
C ILE A 107 -8.02 -8.76 13.09
N GLY A 108 -9.29 -8.69 12.70
CA GLY A 108 -10.46 -9.04 13.48
C GLY A 108 -10.81 -8.07 14.62
N ARG A 109 -9.84 -7.36 15.16
CA ARG A 109 -9.98 -6.31 16.18
C ARG A 109 -9.20 -5.07 15.80
N PRO A 110 -9.68 -4.32 14.82
CA PRO A 110 -8.94 -3.19 14.26
C PRO A 110 -8.67 -2.07 15.26
N GLU A 111 -9.47 -1.94 16.31
CA GLU A 111 -9.25 -1.00 17.41
C GLU A 111 -7.96 -1.25 18.21
N ARG A 112 -7.36 -2.43 18.03
CA ARG A 112 -6.11 -2.83 18.71
C ARG A 112 -4.87 -2.77 17.82
N PHE A 113 -4.98 -2.28 16.59
CA PHE A 113 -3.85 -2.25 15.65
C PHE A 113 -2.61 -1.53 16.22
N TRP A 114 -2.80 -0.52 17.05
CA TRP A 114 -1.74 0.26 17.70
C TRP A 114 -0.94 -0.53 18.76
N HIS A 115 -1.42 -1.71 19.20
CA HIS A 115 -0.73 -2.54 20.19
C HIS A 115 0.66 -2.94 19.71
N GLY A 116 0.87 -3.15 18.40
CA GLY A 116 2.15 -3.49 17.82
C GLY A 116 3.23 -2.45 18.06
N TRP A 117 2.88 -1.18 18.22
CA TRP A 117 3.84 -0.12 18.50
C TRP A 117 4.14 0.08 19.98
N VAL A 118 3.23 -0.31 20.86
CA VAL A 118 3.33 -0.10 22.31
C VAL A 118 3.83 -1.34 23.03
N PHE A 119 3.33 -2.51 22.67
CA PHE A 119 3.66 -3.78 23.30
C PHE A 119 4.65 -4.56 22.44
N TRP A 120 5.92 -4.31 22.66
CA TRP A 120 6.99 -4.91 21.87
C TRP A 120 7.14 -6.40 22.20
N ASN A 121 6.91 -7.25 21.21
CA ASN A 121 7.14 -8.68 21.29
C ASN A 121 7.89 -9.16 20.05
N THR A 122 9.22 -9.11 20.12
CA THR A 122 10.13 -9.45 19.01
C THR A 122 10.03 -10.92 18.57
N HIS A 123 9.38 -11.77 19.34
CA HIS A 123 9.12 -13.17 18.99
C HIS A 123 7.76 -13.36 18.29
N SER A 124 6.98 -12.31 18.13
CA SER A 124 5.70 -12.34 17.44
C SER A 124 5.86 -11.96 15.98
N MET A 125 5.49 -12.85 15.07
CA MET A 125 5.44 -12.57 13.64
C MET A 125 4.53 -11.40 13.30
N LEU A 126 3.39 -11.29 14.01
CA LEU A 126 2.48 -10.15 13.81
C LEU A 126 3.12 -8.82 14.21
N TRP A 127 3.96 -8.80 15.24
CA TRP A 127 4.73 -7.62 15.61
C TRP A 127 5.75 -7.25 14.52
N GLU A 128 6.47 -8.24 14.01
CA GLU A 128 7.45 -8.05 12.93
C GLU A 128 6.79 -7.47 11.68
N VAL A 129 5.66 -8.04 11.25
CA VAL A 129 4.87 -7.51 10.11
C VAL A 129 4.43 -6.08 10.36
N THR A 130 3.95 -5.75 11.57
CA THR A 130 3.52 -4.38 11.92
C THR A 130 4.68 -3.38 11.81
N MET A 131 5.88 -3.75 12.28
CA MET A 131 7.06 -2.90 12.18
C MET A 131 7.52 -2.73 10.74
N CYS A 132 7.57 -3.82 9.97
CA CYS A 132 7.91 -3.78 8.56
C CYS A 132 6.94 -2.89 7.77
N ILE A 133 5.64 -3.03 7.98
CA ILE A 133 4.60 -2.20 7.35
C ILE A 133 4.84 -0.72 7.67
N THR A 134 5.06 -0.40 8.92
CA THR A 134 5.26 0.99 9.36
C THR A 134 6.48 1.62 8.68
N LEU A 135 7.61 0.92 8.69
CA LEU A 135 8.85 1.40 8.07
C LEU A 135 8.72 1.53 6.56
N TYR A 136 8.19 0.51 5.91
CA TYR A 136 8.02 0.48 4.46
C TYR A 136 7.08 1.57 3.96
N PHE A 137 5.92 1.74 4.61
CA PHE A 137 4.97 2.79 4.28
C PHE A 137 5.54 4.20 4.50
N SER A 138 6.35 4.37 5.56
CA SER A 138 7.03 5.64 5.82
C SER A 138 7.99 6.00 4.70
N VAL A 139 8.80 5.04 4.22
CA VAL A 139 9.73 5.26 3.11
C VAL A 139 8.99 5.57 1.81
N LEU A 140 7.92 4.82 1.49
CA LEU A 140 7.06 5.10 0.33
C LEU A 140 6.48 6.51 0.37
N THR A 141 5.96 6.90 1.54
CA THR A 141 5.38 8.24 1.73
C THR A 141 6.43 9.33 1.52
N LEU A 142 7.65 9.14 2.06
CA LEU A 142 8.76 10.08 1.86
C LEU A 142 9.18 10.18 0.39
N GLU A 143 9.18 9.07 -0.35
CA GLU A 143 9.57 9.04 -1.77
C GLU A 143 8.50 9.70 -2.67
N VAL A 144 7.23 9.54 -2.34
CA VAL A 144 6.11 10.17 -3.09
C VAL A 144 5.90 11.63 -2.70
N PHE A 145 6.26 12.02 -1.49
CA PHE A 145 6.00 13.37 -0.97
C PHE A 145 6.48 14.51 -1.89
N PRO A 146 7.73 14.50 -2.45
CA PRO A 146 8.17 15.52 -3.39
C PRO A 146 7.28 15.62 -4.63
N MET A 147 6.82 14.48 -5.15
CA MET A 147 5.96 14.43 -6.34
C MET A 147 4.61 15.10 -6.09
N ILE A 148 4.02 14.88 -4.91
CA ILE A 148 2.75 15.51 -4.53
C ILE A 148 2.95 17.03 -4.38
N MET A 149 4.08 17.46 -3.83
CA MET A 149 4.37 18.87 -3.62
C MET A 149 4.65 19.64 -4.92
N GLU A 150 4.96 18.96 -6.02
CA GLU A 150 5.08 19.56 -7.35
C GLU A 150 3.71 19.96 -7.95
N LEU A 151 2.60 19.48 -7.40
CA LEU A 151 1.26 19.82 -7.90
C LEU A 151 0.96 21.31 -7.69
N PRO A 152 0.29 21.98 -8.67
CA PRO A 152 -0.03 23.41 -8.61
C PRO A 152 -0.79 23.82 -7.35
N LEU A 153 -1.57 22.90 -6.78
CA LEU A 153 -2.34 23.10 -5.54
C LEU A 153 -1.44 23.48 -4.36
N PHE A 154 -0.21 22.95 -4.31
CA PHE A 154 0.75 23.15 -3.23
C PHE A 154 1.80 24.21 -3.51
N ALA A 155 1.76 24.86 -4.70
CA ALA A 155 2.75 25.87 -5.13
C ALA A 155 2.90 27.05 -4.16
N ARG A 156 1.87 27.38 -3.39
CA ARG A 156 1.86 28.49 -2.43
C ARG A 156 2.61 28.15 -1.10
N PHE A 157 2.89 26.90 -0.80
CA PHE A 157 3.51 26.47 0.46
C PHE A 157 5.04 26.37 0.34
N LYS A 158 5.75 27.51 0.21
CA LYS A 158 7.20 27.57 -0.03
C LYS A 158 8.04 26.78 1.00
N ARG A 159 7.65 26.79 2.28
CA ARG A 159 8.37 26.03 3.34
C ARG A 159 8.30 24.52 3.08
N ILE A 160 7.13 24.01 2.71
CA ILE A 160 6.91 22.59 2.44
C ILE A 160 7.66 22.17 1.17
N GLN A 161 7.68 23.02 0.15
CA GLN A 161 8.47 22.78 -1.07
C GLN A 161 9.98 22.70 -0.80
N SER A 162 10.51 23.53 0.11
CA SER A 162 11.92 23.44 0.51
C SER A 162 12.23 22.10 1.21
N VAL A 163 11.30 21.56 2.00
CA VAL A 163 11.43 20.22 2.61
C VAL A 163 11.35 19.15 1.53
N ALA A 164 10.40 19.24 0.61
CA ALA A 164 10.25 18.30 -0.50
C ALA A 164 11.51 18.24 -1.37
N HIS A 165 12.12 19.39 -1.68
CA HIS A 165 13.37 19.44 -2.43
C HIS A 165 14.53 18.75 -1.70
N ARG A 166 14.64 18.92 -0.38
CA ARG A 166 15.63 18.20 0.44
C ARG A 166 15.40 16.70 0.41
N ILE A 167 14.15 16.24 0.57
CA ILE A 167 13.80 14.81 0.51
C ILE A 167 14.15 14.23 -0.87
N HIS A 168 13.86 14.96 -1.95
CA HIS A 168 14.21 14.53 -3.30
C HIS A 168 15.72 14.29 -3.49
N HIS A 169 16.55 15.07 -2.80
CA HIS A 169 18.01 14.87 -2.84
C HIS A 169 18.42 13.50 -2.27
N PHE A 170 17.64 12.97 -1.32
CA PHE A 170 17.86 11.64 -0.73
C PHE A 170 17.14 10.50 -1.47
N ALA A 171 16.53 10.76 -2.63
CA ALA A 171 15.80 9.73 -3.38
C ALA A 171 16.62 8.45 -3.66
N PRO A 172 17.91 8.50 -4.03
CA PRO A 172 18.70 7.26 -4.20
C PRO A 172 18.84 6.47 -2.91
N THR A 173 19.04 7.14 -1.78
CA THR A 173 19.14 6.50 -0.46
C THR A 173 17.81 5.88 -0.05
N LEU A 174 16.69 6.59 -0.27
CA LEU A 174 15.35 6.08 0.00
C LEU A 174 15.04 4.86 -0.86
N ALA A 175 15.44 4.85 -2.14
CA ALA A 175 15.26 3.72 -3.02
C ALA A 175 16.00 2.46 -2.52
N VAL A 176 17.25 2.61 -2.01
CA VAL A 176 18.02 1.49 -1.43
C VAL A 176 17.35 0.98 -0.14
N ILE A 177 16.99 1.89 0.76
CA ILE A 177 16.31 1.53 2.02
C ILE A 177 14.98 0.84 1.71
N GLY A 178 14.19 1.41 0.78
CA GLY A 178 12.90 0.85 0.37
C GLY A 178 13.03 -0.54 -0.22
N LEU A 179 14.02 -0.78 -1.10
CA LEU A 179 14.29 -2.10 -1.65
C LEU A 179 14.67 -3.10 -0.56
N SER A 180 15.56 -2.71 0.36
CA SER A 180 16.00 -3.57 1.46
C SER A 180 14.82 -3.94 2.38
N LEU A 181 14.00 -2.96 2.76
CA LEU A 181 12.79 -3.17 3.56
C LEU A 181 11.77 -4.04 2.81
N SER A 182 11.64 -3.86 1.49
CA SER A 182 10.76 -4.69 0.66
C SER A 182 11.17 -6.16 0.70
N LEU A 183 12.45 -6.46 0.55
CA LEU A 183 12.97 -7.83 0.62
C LEU A 183 12.78 -8.44 2.01
N LEU A 184 13.07 -7.69 3.07
CA LEU A 184 12.87 -8.13 4.44
C LEU A 184 11.39 -8.42 4.71
N HIS A 185 10.49 -7.51 4.31
CA HIS A 185 9.05 -7.68 4.52
C HIS A 185 8.50 -8.90 3.79
N GLN A 186 8.89 -9.12 2.54
CA GLN A 186 8.46 -10.30 1.78
C GLN A 186 9.01 -11.60 2.38
N SER A 187 10.25 -11.59 2.87
CA SER A 187 10.85 -12.74 3.55
C SER A 187 10.11 -13.07 4.84
N SER A 188 9.75 -12.05 5.63
CA SER A 188 8.98 -12.20 6.86
C SER A 188 7.58 -12.77 6.59
N LEU A 189 6.87 -12.21 5.60
CA LEU A 189 5.57 -12.74 5.18
C LEU A 189 5.67 -14.19 4.71
N GLY A 190 6.65 -14.52 3.87
CA GLY A 190 6.88 -15.90 3.43
C GLY A 190 7.13 -16.86 4.59
N GLY A 191 7.91 -16.44 5.58
CA GLY A 191 8.13 -17.19 6.83
C GLY A 191 6.84 -17.38 7.61
N THR A 192 6.04 -16.32 7.77
CA THR A 192 4.74 -16.38 8.47
C THR A 192 3.81 -17.39 7.83
N TYR A 193 3.61 -17.32 6.52
CA TYR A 193 2.74 -18.27 5.80
C TYR A 193 3.29 -19.71 5.83
N GLY A 194 4.59 -19.88 5.73
CA GLY A 194 5.23 -21.21 5.80
C GLY A 194 5.07 -21.90 7.14
N VAL A 195 5.00 -21.14 8.24
CA VAL A 195 4.83 -21.71 9.60
C VAL A 195 3.37 -22.00 9.93
N VAL A 196 2.43 -21.21 9.44
CA VAL A 196 0.99 -21.36 9.79
C VAL A 196 0.30 -22.46 8.99
N ILE A 197 0.78 -22.83 7.82
CA ILE A 197 0.22 -23.90 6.97
C ILE A 197 0.34 -25.31 7.61
N GLY A 198 1.11 -25.44 8.65
CA GLY A 198 1.35 -26.74 9.33
C GLY A 198 0.54 -27.00 10.60
N ARG A 199 -0.55 -26.27 10.86
CA ARG A 199 -1.39 -26.46 12.07
C ARG A 199 -2.80 -26.85 11.75
#